data_69b913f7aa851e480b18dc75d000bc8a
#
_entry.id   69b913f7aa851e480b18dc75d000bc8a
#
_cell.length_a   1.000
_cell.length_b   1.000
_cell.length_c   1.000
_cell.angle_alpha   90.00
_cell.angle_beta   90.00
_cell.angle_gamma   90.00
#
_symmetry.space_group_name_H-M   'P 1'
#
loop_
_entity.id
_entity.type
_entity.pdbx_description
1 polymer ?
#
loop_
_entity_poly.entity_id
_entity_poly.type
_entity_poly.pdbx_seq_one_letter_code
_entity_poly.pdbx_strand_id
1 'polypeptide(L)'
;MLTTTIFIAVLVGSLLTNFLLEAIILWLGARMAKIEAATIKRALWATVLISAAYLALMVLAWVTTSLLPQLQTVMAFTILAVAFAAPVLIISRVLRTKWWKSLLIWIPTLASTFLVQIALAFPVREHLFEAFTLPSNSMAPTLMGPHWEGVCKECGSRAVSSAYQIIEGEQPSPQLMICVDNFHESMVDNFDTHVHPQDRIIASKYLSPQRWDMIVFRYPEDPATRYVMRLVGLPGEEVVIRDGAVWIDGAKQQLPEHLRGLNYITKIEHFLEPMSGTVEFPAQLAEDEYFVLGDFSSRSKDSRLWYEGAPGHSKYAVPTDHLDGIVTHTYWPPSRWRVFR
;
A
#
# COMPACT_ATOMS: atom_id res chain seq x y z
N MET A 1 16.91 -2.06 -4.66
CA MET A 1 17.82 -1.78 -3.52
C MET A 1 17.86 -0.30 -3.13
N LEU A 2 18.08 0.63 -4.06
CA LEU A 2 18.15 2.08 -3.72
C LEU A 2 16.87 2.63 -3.07
N THR A 3 15.69 2.27 -3.57
CA THR A 3 14.38 2.67 -3.02
C THR A 3 14.17 2.20 -1.60
N THR A 4 14.50 0.95 -1.32
CA THR A 4 14.41 0.38 0.04
C THR A 4 15.37 1.10 0.99
N THR A 5 16.58 1.42 0.53
CA THR A 5 17.57 2.16 1.33
C THR A 5 17.09 3.57 1.63
N ILE A 6 16.54 4.30 0.65
CA ILE A 6 15.99 5.65 0.86
C ILE A 6 14.79 5.59 1.82
N PHE A 7 13.89 4.62 1.64
CA PHE A 7 12.75 4.44 2.53
C PHE A 7 13.18 4.21 3.98
N ILE A 8 14.12 3.29 4.21
CA ILE A 8 14.68 3.01 5.54
C ILE A 8 15.38 4.24 6.10
N ALA A 9 16.17 4.95 5.30
CA ALA A 9 16.88 6.16 5.74
C ALA A 9 15.91 7.26 6.17
N VAL A 10 14.83 7.50 5.41
CA VAL A 10 13.77 8.46 5.77
C VAL A 10 13.06 8.05 7.05
N LEU A 11 12.70 6.78 7.18
CA LEU A 11 12.04 6.24 8.37
C LEU A 11 12.92 6.38 9.61
N VAL A 12 14.16 5.91 9.55
CA VAL A 12 15.11 5.98 10.67
C VAL A 12 15.45 7.43 11.01
N GLY A 13 15.67 8.28 10.00
CA GLY A 13 15.92 9.70 10.17
C GLY A 13 14.78 10.41 10.88
N SER A 14 13.52 10.15 10.50
CA SER A 14 12.35 10.73 11.14
C SER A 14 12.18 10.28 12.61
N LEU A 15 12.42 8.99 12.88
CA LEU A 15 12.38 8.45 14.24
C LEU A 15 13.45 9.06 15.15
N LEU A 16 14.69 9.18 14.64
CA LEU A 16 15.80 9.82 15.39
C LEU A 16 15.54 11.30 15.65
N THR A 17 15.06 12.04 14.64
CA THR A 17 14.73 13.46 14.78
C THR A 17 13.65 13.65 15.84
N ASN A 18 12.58 12.86 15.80
CA ASN A 18 11.52 12.90 16.77
C ASN A 18 12.02 12.60 18.19
N PHE A 19 12.78 11.52 18.34
CA PHE A 19 13.39 11.12 19.62
C PHE A 19 14.27 12.23 20.23
N LEU A 20 15.13 12.83 19.43
CA LEU A 20 16.02 13.91 19.91
C LEU A 20 15.23 15.15 20.28
N LEU A 21 14.22 15.51 19.51
CA LEU A 21 13.38 16.66 19.76
C LEU A 21 12.56 16.49 21.05
N GLU A 22 11.97 15.33 21.27
CA GLU A 22 11.28 14.98 22.51
C GLU A 22 12.21 15.15 23.73
N ALA A 23 13.42 14.62 23.66
CA ALA A 23 14.39 14.72 24.74
C ALA A 23 14.78 16.18 25.05
N ILE A 24 14.96 17.01 24.01
CA ILE A 24 15.27 18.43 24.14
C ILE A 24 14.11 19.20 24.78
N ILE A 25 12.88 18.98 24.30
CA ILE A 25 11.68 19.66 24.83
C ILE A 25 11.43 19.25 26.29
N LEU A 26 11.58 17.97 26.60
CA LEU A 26 11.46 17.45 27.95
C LEU A 26 12.51 18.07 28.89
N TRP A 27 13.76 18.22 28.42
CA TRP A 27 14.81 18.89 29.18
C TRP A 27 14.54 20.38 29.37
N LEU A 28 14.12 21.11 28.33
CA LEU A 28 13.78 22.53 28.41
C LEU A 28 12.59 22.75 29.33
N GLY A 29 11.52 21.96 29.21
CA GLY A 29 10.35 22.02 30.07
C GLY A 29 10.71 21.77 31.54
N ALA A 30 11.60 20.79 31.80
CA ALA A 30 12.09 20.52 33.15
C ALA A 30 12.90 21.70 33.75
N ARG A 31 13.73 22.36 32.92
CA ARG A 31 14.47 23.58 33.33
C ARG A 31 13.53 24.76 33.63
N MET A 32 12.54 24.98 32.77
CA MET A 32 11.52 26.02 32.98
C MET A 32 10.70 25.76 34.22
N ALA A 33 10.40 24.50 34.54
CA ALA A 33 9.72 24.09 35.77
C ALA A 33 10.64 24.14 37.04
N LYS A 34 11.88 24.65 36.90
CA LYS A 34 12.90 24.75 37.95
C LYS A 34 13.11 23.42 38.69
N ILE A 35 13.31 22.33 37.91
CA ILE A 35 13.64 21.03 38.49
C ILE A 35 15.16 20.92 38.59
N GLU A 36 15.69 20.79 39.78
CA GLU A 36 17.15 20.74 40.06
C GLU A 36 17.81 19.55 39.35
N ALA A 37 17.08 18.44 39.22
CA ALA A 37 17.57 17.22 38.58
C ALA A 37 17.50 17.27 37.01
N ALA A 38 17.14 18.40 36.40
CA ALA A 38 16.97 18.56 34.96
C ALA A 38 18.30 18.58 34.19
N THR A 39 18.80 17.40 33.83
CA THR A 39 19.97 17.24 32.97
C THR A 39 19.54 16.62 31.62
N ILE A 40 20.21 16.97 30.55
CA ILE A 40 19.94 16.39 29.20
C ILE A 40 20.07 14.86 29.22
N LYS A 41 21.02 14.31 29.99
CA LYS A 41 21.21 12.88 30.15
C LYS A 41 19.99 12.20 30.77
N ARG A 42 19.35 12.80 31.79
CA ARG A 42 18.14 12.26 32.36
C ARG A 42 16.92 12.43 31.48
N ALA A 43 16.84 13.51 30.73
CA ALA A 43 15.79 13.68 29.71
C ALA A 43 15.90 12.60 28.62
N LEU A 44 17.09 12.35 28.08
CA LEU A 44 17.33 11.26 27.15
C LEU A 44 16.91 9.90 27.73
N TRP A 45 17.31 9.58 28.96
CA TRP A 45 16.87 8.34 29.61
C TRP A 45 15.35 8.25 29.79
N ALA A 46 14.70 9.35 30.15
CA ALA A 46 13.24 9.38 30.25
C ALA A 46 12.60 9.11 28.88
N THR A 47 13.08 9.74 27.81
CA THR A 47 12.58 9.50 26.44
C THR A 47 12.79 8.04 26.01
N VAL A 48 13.97 7.43 26.28
CA VAL A 48 14.22 6.00 26.02
C VAL A 48 13.19 5.12 26.73
N LEU A 49 12.96 5.35 28.02
CA LEU A 49 12.02 4.55 28.81
C LEU A 49 10.58 4.74 28.36
N ILE A 50 10.19 5.96 27.97
CA ILE A 50 8.85 6.24 27.41
C ILE A 50 8.68 5.54 26.08
N SER A 51 9.66 5.61 25.17
CA SER A 51 9.63 4.93 23.88
C SER A 51 9.55 3.40 24.04
N ALA A 52 10.33 2.84 24.98
CA ALA A 52 10.26 1.42 25.31
C ALA A 52 8.90 0.99 25.86
N ALA A 53 8.29 1.82 26.74
CA ALA A 53 6.96 1.57 27.27
C ALA A 53 5.89 1.59 26.16
N TYR A 54 5.94 2.54 25.23
CA TYR A 54 5.03 2.59 24.08
C TYR A 54 5.19 1.41 23.15
N LEU A 55 6.43 0.98 22.88
CA LEU A 55 6.68 -0.23 22.09
C LEU A 55 6.08 -1.48 22.75
N ALA A 56 6.27 -1.63 24.08
CA ALA A 56 5.68 -2.74 24.82
C ALA A 56 4.14 -2.72 24.78
N LEU A 57 3.53 -1.53 24.91
CA LEU A 57 2.07 -1.37 24.80
C LEU A 57 1.57 -1.69 23.38
N MET A 58 2.31 -1.33 22.35
CA MET A 58 1.97 -1.65 20.95
C MET A 58 2.02 -3.17 20.70
N VAL A 59 3.05 -3.85 21.21
CA VAL A 59 3.14 -5.31 21.13
C VAL A 59 1.99 -5.96 21.91
N LEU A 60 1.69 -5.47 23.11
CA LEU A 60 0.56 -5.96 23.91
C LEU A 60 -0.77 -5.76 23.19
N ALA A 61 -0.99 -4.61 22.57
CA ALA A 61 -2.18 -4.33 21.77
C ALA A 61 -2.31 -5.32 20.61
N TRP A 62 -1.22 -5.57 19.90
CA TRP A 62 -1.19 -6.51 18.79
C TRP A 62 -1.51 -7.95 19.25
N VAL A 63 -0.88 -8.41 20.33
CA VAL A 63 -1.12 -9.75 20.90
C VAL A 63 -2.57 -9.90 21.36
N THR A 64 -3.12 -8.91 22.05
CA THR A 64 -4.50 -8.98 22.58
C THR A 64 -5.54 -8.94 21.46
N THR A 65 -5.34 -8.15 20.40
CA THR A 65 -6.26 -8.13 19.26
C THR A 65 -6.21 -9.45 18.47
N SER A 66 -5.04 -10.10 18.42
CA SER A 66 -4.86 -11.37 17.71
C SER A 66 -5.38 -12.59 18.48
N LEU A 67 -5.18 -12.63 19.81
CA LEU A 67 -5.49 -13.81 20.63
C LEU A 67 -6.82 -13.71 21.39
N LEU A 68 -7.28 -12.51 21.71
CA LEU A 68 -8.45 -12.28 22.57
C LEU A 68 -9.37 -11.20 22.01
N PRO A 69 -9.94 -11.39 20.79
CA PRO A 69 -10.74 -10.36 20.12
C PRO A 69 -11.97 -9.92 20.94
N GLN A 70 -12.55 -10.80 21.74
CA GLN A 70 -13.69 -10.48 22.61
C GLN A 70 -13.37 -9.50 23.75
N LEU A 71 -12.09 -9.34 24.12
CA LEU A 71 -11.64 -8.39 25.15
C LEU A 71 -11.09 -7.08 24.55
N GLN A 72 -11.12 -6.92 23.23
CA GLN A 72 -10.51 -5.82 22.51
C GLN A 72 -10.90 -4.45 23.05
N THR A 73 -12.17 -4.22 23.35
CA THR A 73 -12.67 -2.92 23.85
C THR A 73 -12.10 -2.60 25.24
N VAL A 74 -12.15 -3.56 26.18
CA VAL A 74 -11.63 -3.38 27.53
C VAL A 74 -10.12 -3.17 27.51
N MET A 75 -9.42 -3.95 26.71
CA MET A 75 -7.97 -3.84 26.57
C MET A 75 -7.57 -2.51 25.92
N ALA A 76 -8.32 -2.00 24.96
CA ALA A 76 -8.06 -0.70 24.34
C ALA A 76 -8.11 0.44 25.38
N PHE A 77 -9.14 0.47 26.24
CA PHE A 77 -9.22 1.47 27.33
C PHE A 77 -8.08 1.32 28.35
N THR A 78 -7.73 0.09 28.70
CA THR A 78 -6.61 -0.17 29.64
C THR A 78 -5.28 0.29 29.05
N ILE A 79 -4.99 -0.06 27.81
CA ILE A 79 -3.79 0.36 27.08
C ILE A 79 -3.73 1.89 26.98
N LEU A 80 -4.85 2.54 26.65
CA LEU A 80 -4.94 3.99 26.59
C LEU A 80 -4.63 4.63 27.94
N ALA A 81 -5.23 4.15 29.03
CA ALA A 81 -4.97 4.65 30.37
C ALA A 81 -3.49 4.51 30.78
N VAL A 82 -2.87 3.36 30.47
CA VAL A 82 -1.44 3.13 30.73
C VAL A 82 -0.56 4.02 29.86
N ALA A 83 -0.93 4.23 28.59
CA ALA A 83 -0.20 5.11 27.68
C ALA A 83 -0.15 6.57 28.14
N PHE A 84 -1.18 7.03 28.86
CA PHE A 84 -1.17 8.36 29.50
C PHE A 84 -0.45 8.37 30.86
N ALA A 85 -0.58 7.33 31.66
CA ALA A 85 0.02 7.28 32.99
C ALA A 85 1.53 7.02 32.99
N ALA A 86 2.01 6.13 32.09
CA ALA A 86 3.40 5.69 32.08
C ALA A 86 4.41 6.84 31.85
N PRO A 87 4.25 7.76 30.90
CA PRO A 87 5.18 8.88 30.72
C PRO A 87 5.26 9.77 31.96
N VAL A 88 4.12 10.09 32.57
CA VAL A 88 4.08 10.92 33.81
C VAL A 88 4.83 10.26 34.96
N LEU A 89 4.65 8.95 35.13
CA LEU A 89 5.35 8.17 36.15
C LEU A 89 6.85 8.06 35.86
N ILE A 90 7.22 7.80 34.63
CA ILE A 90 8.63 7.70 34.20
C ILE A 90 9.34 9.04 34.44
N ILE A 91 8.77 10.14 33.95
CA ILE A 91 9.32 11.49 34.12
C ILE A 91 9.45 11.83 35.61
N SER A 92 8.43 11.54 36.44
CA SER A 92 8.45 11.82 37.86
C SER A 92 9.59 11.08 38.57
N ARG A 93 9.86 9.83 38.20
CA ARG A 93 10.94 9.02 38.80
C ARG A 93 12.33 9.43 38.30
N VAL A 94 12.49 9.61 36.99
CA VAL A 94 13.80 9.93 36.38
C VAL A 94 14.24 11.35 36.77
N LEU A 95 13.34 12.33 36.73
CA LEU A 95 13.61 13.72 37.09
C LEU A 95 13.40 14.01 38.57
N ARG A 96 13.01 13.03 39.37
CA ARG A 96 12.76 13.16 40.84
C ARG A 96 11.84 14.34 41.16
N THR A 97 10.70 14.41 40.49
CA THR A 97 9.76 15.53 40.64
C THR A 97 8.34 15.04 40.96
N LYS A 98 7.46 15.97 41.31
CA LYS A 98 6.05 15.67 41.61
C LYS A 98 5.31 15.32 40.31
N TRP A 99 4.34 14.41 40.35
CA TRP A 99 3.59 13.91 39.20
C TRP A 99 2.91 15.05 38.40
N TRP A 100 2.37 16.07 39.00
CA TRP A 100 1.73 17.18 38.30
C TRP A 100 2.73 18.04 37.51
N LYS A 101 3.98 18.22 38.01
CA LYS A 101 5.04 18.86 37.24
C LYS A 101 5.46 18.02 36.04
N SER A 102 5.48 16.68 36.19
CA SER A 102 5.74 15.75 35.09
C SER A 102 4.70 15.86 34.00
N LEU A 103 3.42 16.00 34.38
CA LEU A 103 2.32 16.22 33.44
C LEU A 103 2.50 17.54 32.67
N LEU A 104 2.83 18.63 33.33
CA LEU A 104 3.08 19.93 32.69
C LEU A 104 4.25 19.90 31.72
N ILE A 105 5.29 19.10 31.99
CA ILE A 105 6.44 18.93 31.11
C ILE A 105 6.10 18.02 29.93
N TRP A 106 5.28 17.01 30.15
CA TRP A 106 4.93 16.02 29.16
C TRP A 106 3.93 16.55 28.10
N ILE A 107 2.97 17.40 28.46
CA ILE A 107 2.00 17.97 27.51
C ILE A 107 2.68 18.68 26.33
N PRO A 108 3.69 19.55 26.51
CA PRO A 108 4.42 20.14 25.38
C PRO A 108 5.14 19.12 24.49
N THR A 109 5.65 18.01 25.09
CA THR A 109 6.28 16.96 24.28
C THR A 109 5.26 16.24 23.40
N LEU A 110 4.07 15.96 23.91
CA LEU A 110 2.98 15.42 23.09
C LEU A 110 2.61 16.34 21.91
N ALA A 111 2.42 17.63 22.21
CA ALA A 111 2.08 18.61 21.17
C ALA A 111 3.19 18.71 20.11
N SER A 112 4.44 18.74 20.53
CA SER A 112 5.58 18.80 19.60
C SER A 112 5.72 17.54 18.77
N THR A 113 5.57 16.35 19.37
CA THR A 113 5.58 15.08 18.66
C THR A 113 4.53 15.08 17.55
N PHE A 114 3.30 15.49 17.88
CA PHE A 114 2.22 15.57 16.91
C PHE A 114 2.51 16.54 15.77
N LEU A 115 3.01 17.75 16.10
CA LEU A 115 3.39 18.76 15.08
C LEU A 115 4.54 18.28 14.19
N VAL A 116 5.56 17.63 14.76
CA VAL A 116 6.69 17.08 14.00
C VAL A 116 6.24 15.93 13.10
N GLN A 117 5.38 15.05 13.60
CA GLN A 117 4.84 13.97 12.77
C GLN A 117 4.06 14.53 11.56
N ILE A 118 3.23 15.55 11.74
CA ILE A 118 2.54 16.20 10.63
C ILE A 118 3.55 16.86 9.67
N ALA A 119 4.52 17.63 10.22
CA ALA A 119 5.51 18.35 9.41
C ALA A 119 6.43 17.43 8.62
N LEU A 120 6.72 16.22 9.10
CA LEU A 120 7.52 15.23 8.40
C LEU A 120 6.66 14.35 7.47
N ALA A 121 5.48 13.95 7.90
CA ALA A 121 4.61 13.07 7.12
C ALA A 121 4.12 13.75 5.84
N PHE A 122 3.81 15.04 5.90
CA PHE A 122 3.29 15.77 4.74
C PHE A 122 4.26 15.80 3.56
N PRO A 123 5.53 16.29 3.67
CA PRO A 123 6.45 16.27 2.54
C PRO A 123 6.86 14.85 2.10
N VAL A 124 6.93 13.89 3.02
CA VAL A 124 7.20 12.50 2.65
C VAL A 124 6.08 11.94 1.78
N ARG A 125 4.82 12.14 2.19
CA ARG A 125 3.66 11.70 1.42
C ARG A 125 3.53 12.43 0.10
N GLU A 126 3.78 13.75 0.08
CA GLU A 126 3.65 14.58 -1.13
C GLU A 126 4.71 14.27 -2.19
N HIS A 127 5.97 14.04 -1.77
CA HIS A 127 7.10 14.01 -2.71
C HIS A 127 7.83 12.67 -2.79
N LEU A 128 7.73 11.81 -1.79
CA LEU A 128 8.56 10.61 -1.75
C LEU A 128 7.75 9.32 -1.86
N PHE A 129 6.86 9.06 -0.90
CA PHE A 129 6.16 7.79 -0.79
C PHE A 129 4.72 7.97 -0.33
N GLU A 130 3.83 7.19 -0.92
CA GLU A 130 2.46 7.10 -0.48
C GLU A 130 2.03 5.65 -0.32
N ALA A 131 1.23 5.38 0.73
CA ALA A 131 0.70 4.04 1.00
C ALA A 131 -0.72 3.93 0.47
N PHE A 132 -1.01 2.83 -0.20
CA PHE A 132 -2.34 2.53 -0.75
C PHE A 132 -2.83 1.16 -0.30
N THR A 133 -4.15 1.01 -0.29
CA THR A 133 -4.86 -0.25 -0.03
C THR A 133 -5.56 -0.68 -1.30
N LEU A 134 -5.55 -1.97 -1.61
CA LEU A 134 -6.13 -2.49 -2.85
C LEU A 134 -7.57 -2.97 -2.63
N PRO A 135 -8.59 -2.32 -3.19
CA PRO A 135 -9.98 -2.73 -3.02
C PRO A 135 -10.41 -3.85 -3.99
N SER A 136 -9.66 -4.11 -5.05
CA SER A 136 -10.02 -5.03 -6.13
C SER A 136 -8.88 -5.97 -6.50
N ASN A 137 -9.19 -7.01 -7.30
CA ASN A 137 -8.25 -8.04 -7.74
C ASN A 137 -7.85 -7.93 -9.22
N SER A 138 -7.99 -6.77 -9.84
CA SER A 138 -7.59 -6.55 -11.24
C SER A 138 -6.11 -6.82 -11.51
N MET A 139 -5.28 -6.72 -10.47
CA MET A 139 -3.83 -6.99 -10.51
C MET A 139 -3.46 -8.33 -9.87
N ALA A 140 -4.44 -9.18 -9.54
CA ALA A 140 -4.16 -10.54 -9.08
C ALA A 140 -3.47 -11.35 -10.19
N PRO A 141 -2.56 -12.23 -9.83
CA PRO A 141 -2.12 -12.62 -8.51
C PRO A 141 -0.96 -11.76 -7.96
N THR A 142 -0.45 -10.82 -8.73
CA THR A 142 0.71 -9.98 -8.34
C THR A 142 0.38 -9.11 -7.13
N LEU A 143 -0.76 -8.43 -7.17
CA LEU A 143 -1.32 -7.65 -6.06
C LEU A 143 -2.76 -8.08 -5.84
N MET A 144 -3.15 -8.30 -4.59
CA MET A 144 -4.46 -8.84 -4.24
C MET A 144 -5.29 -7.85 -3.41
N GLY A 145 -6.55 -7.68 -3.81
CA GLY A 145 -7.61 -7.12 -2.97
C GLY A 145 -8.15 -8.17 -1.98
N PRO A 146 -9.30 -7.91 -1.32
CA PRO A 146 -10.00 -8.95 -0.58
C PRO A 146 -10.34 -10.13 -1.50
N HIS A 147 -9.94 -11.35 -1.13
CA HIS A 147 -10.00 -12.49 -2.06
C HIS A 147 -10.37 -13.80 -1.36
N TRP A 148 -10.89 -14.71 -2.15
CA TRP A 148 -11.05 -16.11 -1.85
C TRP A 148 -9.92 -16.93 -2.45
N GLU A 149 -9.63 -18.08 -1.84
CA GLU A 149 -8.59 -18.99 -2.33
C GLU A 149 -9.20 -20.33 -2.76
N GLY A 150 -8.64 -20.87 -3.83
CA GLY A 150 -8.99 -22.18 -4.39
C GLY A 150 -7.78 -22.85 -5.00
N VAL A 151 -8.02 -23.94 -5.71
CA VAL A 151 -6.98 -24.72 -6.39
C VAL A 151 -7.14 -24.63 -7.89
N CYS A 152 -6.09 -24.21 -8.59
CA CYS A 152 -6.05 -24.14 -10.04
C CYS A 152 -6.29 -25.52 -10.66
N LYS A 153 -7.26 -25.63 -11.56
CA LYS A 153 -7.58 -26.91 -12.22
C LYS A 153 -6.50 -27.40 -13.19
N GLU A 154 -5.64 -26.49 -13.68
CA GLU A 154 -4.61 -26.83 -14.67
C GLU A 154 -3.30 -27.33 -14.04
N CYS A 155 -2.87 -26.73 -12.92
CA CYS A 155 -1.56 -27.05 -12.34
C CYS A 155 -1.61 -27.45 -10.85
N GLY A 156 -2.78 -27.38 -10.20
CA GLY A 156 -2.93 -27.72 -8.78
C GLY A 156 -2.40 -26.66 -7.81
N SER A 157 -1.85 -25.57 -8.29
CA SER A 157 -1.36 -24.47 -7.44
C SER A 157 -2.51 -23.62 -6.88
N ARG A 158 -2.21 -22.77 -5.92
CA ARG A 158 -3.17 -21.81 -5.37
C ARG A 158 -3.71 -20.88 -6.45
N ALA A 159 -5.03 -20.67 -6.45
CA ALA A 159 -5.71 -19.72 -7.32
C ALA A 159 -6.57 -18.78 -6.47
N VAL A 160 -6.81 -17.58 -6.96
CA VAL A 160 -7.52 -16.53 -6.23
C VAL A 160 -8.59 -15.86 -7.07
N SER A 161 -9.66 -15.40 -6.41
CA SER A 161 -10.73 -14.61 -7.01
C SER A 161 -11.15 -13.48 -6.08
N SER A 162 -11.85 -12.48 -6.61
CA SER A 162 -12.43 -11.42 -5.78
C SER A 162 -13.48 -11.99 -4.83
N ALA A 163 -13.36 -11.65 -3.54
CA ALA A 163 -14.38 -11.95 -2.57
C ALA A 163 -15.56 -10.97 -2.72
N TYR A 164 -16.77 -11.48 -2.57
CA TYR A 164 -18.01 -10.69 -2.50
C TYR A 164 -18.86 -11.18 -1.33
N GLN A 165 -19.88 -10.42 -0.98
CA GLN A 165 -20.78 -10.82 0.11
C GLN A 165 -21.69 -11.96 -0.38
N ILE A 166 -21.59 -13.12 0.29
CA ILE A 166 -22.49 -14.27 0.05
C ILE A 166 -23.73 -14.06 0.91
N ILE A 167 -24.90 -14.22 0.32
CA ILE A 167 -26.16 -14.19 1.04
C ILE A 167 -26.28 -15.48 1.86
N GLU A 168 -26.70 -15.35 3.10
CA GLU A 168 -26.82 -16.49 4.02
C GLU A 168 -27.75 -17.57 3.44
N GLY A 169 -27.24 -18.80 3.30
CA GLY A 169 -27.96 -19.93 2.72
C GLY A 169 -27.73 -20.17 1.22
N GLU A 170 -27.03 -19.30 0.53
CA GLU A 170 -26.62 -19.53 -0.86
C GLU A 170 -25.30 -20.29 -0.93
N GLN A 171 -25.22 -21.29 -1.84
CA GLN A 171 -23.96 -21.90 -2.22
C GLN A 171 -23.24 -20.97 -3.21
N PRO A 172 -21.96 -20.65 -3.01
CA PRO A 172 -21.23 -19.82 -3.96
C PRO A 172 -21.18 -20.54 -5.32
N SER A 173 -21.57 -19.81 -6.36
CA SER A 173 -21.43 -20.29 -7.74
C SER A 173 -19.96 -20.46 -8.12
N PRO A 174 -19.61 -21.30 -9.11
CA PRO A 174 -18.26 -21.42 -9.61
C PRO A 174 -17.63 -20.05 -9.90
N GLN A 175 -16.38 -19.86 -9.48
CA GLN A 175 -15.66 -18.59 -9.64
C GLN A 175 -14.55 -18.72 -10.67
N LEU A 176 -14.44 -17.72 -11.53
CA LEU A 176 -13.24 -17.57 -12.34
C LEU A 176 -12.08 -17.12 -11.43
N MET A 177 -11.07 -17.97 -11.30
CA MET A 177 -9.90 -17.76 -10.49
C MET A 177 -8.63 -17.70 -11.33
N ILE A 178 -7.67 -16.88 -10.88
CA ILE A 178 -6.34 -16.79 -11.49
C ILE A 178 -5.31 -17.51 -10.62
N CYS A 179 -4.49 -18.34 -11.26
CA CYS A 179 -3.41 -19.10 -10.62
C CYS A 179 -2.27 -18.16 -10.17
N VAL A 180 -1.80 -18.35 -8.94
CA VAL A 180 -0.75 -17.50 -8.35
C VAL A 180 0.61 -17.70 -9.02
N ASP A 181 0.92 -18.91 -9.48
CA ASP A 181 2.25 -19.25 -10.00
C ASP A 181 2.37 -19.07 -11.51
N ASN A 182 1.29 -19.34 -12.27
CA ASN A 182 1.36 -19.46 -13.72
C ASN A 182 0.33 -18.59 -14.48
N PHE A 183 -0.43 -17.73 -13.78
CA PHE A 183 -1.46 -16.86 -14.37
C PHE A 183 -2.57 -17.62 -15.16
N HIS A 184 -2.73 -18.95 -14.97
CA HIS A 184 -3.84 -19.67 -15.56
C HIS A 184 -5.17 -19.16 -15.03
N GLU A 185 -6.12 -18.92 -15.90
CA GLU A 185 -7.48 -18.54 -15.52
C GLU A 185 -8.42 -19.75 -15.70
N SER A 186 -9.09 -20.18 -14.65
CA SER A 186 -9.99 -21.34 -14.69
C SER A 186 -11.20 -21.19 -13.78
N MET A 187 -12.32 -21.78 -14.17
CA MET A 187 -13.53 -21.88 -13.34
C MET A 187 -13.31 -22.91 -12.23
N VAL A 188 -13.41 -22.47 -10.98
CA VAL A 188 -13.23 -23.30 -9.77
C VAL A 188 -14.56 -23.43 -9.05
N ASP A 189 -15.02 -24.67 -8.83
CA ASP A 189 -16.32 -24.97 -8.21
C ASP A 189 -16.23 -25.08 -6.69
N ASN A 190 -15.07 -25.51 -6.18
CA ASN A 190 -14.85 -25.71 -4.76
C ASN A 190 -13.66 -24.88 -4.29
N PHE A 191 -13.92 -23.88 -3.43
CA PHE A 191 -12.93 -22.93 -2.93
C PHE A 191 -13.28 -22.50 -1.50
N ASP A 192 -12.28 -21.98 -0.79
CA ASP A 192 -12.47 -21.41 0.54
C ASP A 192 -13.14 -20.03 0.43
N THR A 193 -14.29 -19.89 1.10
CA THR A 193 -15.04 -18.64 1.20
C THR A 193 -14.59 -17.73 2.35
N HIS A 194 -13.54 -18.14 3.09
CA HIS A 194 -12.89 -17.23 4.01
C HIS A 194 -12.27 -16.05 3.25
N VAL A 195 -12.60 -14.82 3.66
CA VAL A 195 -12.08 -13.62 3.01
C VAL A 195 -10.66 -13.33 3.51
N HIS A 196 -9.69 -13.52 2.63
CA HIS A 196 -8.31 -13.16 2.91
C HIS A 196 -8.09 -11.64 2.76
N PRO A 197 -7.22 -11.05 3.60
CA PRO A 197 -6.99 -9.61 3.61
C PRO A 197 -6.29 -9.13 2.34
N GLN A 198 -6.62 -7.90 1.95
CA GLN A 198 -5.97 -7.21 0.84
C GLN A 198 -4.53 -6.81 1.12
N ASP A 199 -3.78 -6.68 0.04
CA ASP A 199 -2.43 -6.11 0.06
C ASP A 199 -2.47 -4.61 0.37
N ARG A 200 -1.45 -4.14 1.10
CA ARG A 200 -1.12 -2.73 1.25
C ARG A 200 0.23 -2.48 0.62
N ILE A 201 0.29 -1.49 -0.23
CA ILE A 201 1.45 -1.19 -1.05
C ILE A 201 2.02 0.19 -0.73
N ILE A 202 3.31 0.36 -1.04
CA ILE A 202 3.99 1.66 -1.04
C ILE A 202 4.33 2.00 -2.49
N ALA A 203 3.92 3.19 -2.91
CA ALA A 203 4.31 3.78 -4.18
C ALA A 203 5.34 4.89 -3.98
N SER A 204 6.36 4.92 -4.84
CA SER A 204 7.38 5.95 -4.91
C SER A 204 7.01 7.00 -5.96
N LYS A 205 7.11 8.29 -5.59
CA LYS A 205 6.78 9.43 -6.46
C LYS A 205 7.98 10.00 -7.21
N TYR A 206 9.19 9.61 -6.84
CA TYR A 206 10.43 10.13 -7.42
C TYR A 206 11.06 9.22 -8.48
N LEU A 207 10.50 8.03 -8.70
CA LEU A 207 10.98 7.13 -9.74
C LEU A 207 10.38 7.46 -11.09
N SER A 208 11.17 7.29 -12.15
CA SER A 208 10.67 7.35 -13.52
C SER A 208 10.03 6.00 -13.89
N PRO A 209 8.83 6.01 -14.51
CA PRO A 209 8.13 4.79 -14.90
C PRO A 209 8.89 4.03 -15.99
N GLN A 210 8.89 2.72 -15.89
CA GLN A 210 9.46 1.80 -16.87
C GLN A 210 8.42 0.75 -17.25
N ARG A 211 8.54 0.18 -18.44
CA ARG A 211 7.68 -0.91 -18.87
C ARG A 211 7.72 -2.06 -17.87
N TRP A 212 6.57 -2.64 -17.58
CA TRP A 212 6.29 -3.67 -16.58
C TRP A 212 6.29 -3.19 -15.12
N ASP A 213 6.51 -1.91 -14.84
CA ASP A 213 6.22 -1.35 -13.52
C ASP A 213 4.71 -1.44 -13.22
N MET A 214 4.36 -1.57 -11.97
CA MET A 214 3.00 -1.32 -11.50
C MET A 214 2.89 0.14 -11.09
N ILE A 215 1.97 0.88 -11.68
CA ILE A 215 1.78 2.29 -11.43
C ILE A 215 0.47 2.57 -10.70
N VAL A 216 0.52 3.52 -9.76
CA VAL A 216 -0.67 4.10 -9.15
C VAL A 216 -0.99 5.38 -9.91
N PHE A 217 -2.23 5.53 -10.34
CA PHE A 217 -2.65 6.68 -11.13
C PHE A 217 -4.11 7.06 -10.87
N ARG A 218 -4.46 8.29 -11.20
CA ARG A 218 -5.84 8.77 -11.19
C ARG A 218 -6.58 8.20 -12.40
N TYR A 219 -7.70 7.54 -12.15
CA TYR A 219 -8.48 6.93 -13.22
C TYR A 219 -8.96 8.00 -14.21
N PRO A 220 -8.71 7.84 -15.53
CA PRO A 220 -8.96 8.90 -16.52
C PRO A 220 -10.41 9.38 -16.59
N GLU A 221 -11.39 8.48 -16.43
CA GLU A 221 -12.83 8.82 -16.47
C GLU A 221 -13.35 9.36 -15.12
N ASP A 222 -12.63 9.11 -14.02
CA ASP A 222 -12.96 9.62 -12.66
C ASP A 222 -11.68 9.86 -11.85
N PRO A 223 -11.05 11.03 -11.96
CA PRO A 223 -9.77 11.32 -11.30
C PRO A 223 -9.82 11.33 -9.76
N ALA A 224 -11.00 11.25 -9.15
CA ALA A 224 -11.12 11.08 -7.70
C ALA A 224 -10.76 9.65 -7.27
N THR A 225 -10.89 8.68 -8.17
CA THR A 225 -10.58 7.26 -7.95
C THR A 225 -9.14 6.94 -8.37
N ARG A 226 -8.42 6.17 -7.54
CA ARG A 226 -7.07 5.66 -7.85
C ARG A 226 -7.12 4.24 -8.31
N TYR A 227 -6.39 3.97 -9.39
CA TYR A 227 -6.17 2.63 -9.91
C TYR A 227 -4.71 2.22 -9.78
N VAL A 228 -4.49 0.92 -9.71
CA VAL A 228 -3.15 0.31 -9.80
C VAL A 228 -3.19 -0.70 -10.94
N MET A 229 -2.35 -0.48 -11.94
CA MET A 229 -2.25 -1.34 -13.12
C MET A 229 -0.79 -1.51 -13.54
N ARG A 230 -0.56 -2.46 -14.43
CA ARG A 230 0.76 -2.68 -15.03
C ARG A 230 0.97 -1.75 -16.22
N LEU A 231 2.07 -1.02 -16.19
CA LEU A 231 2.51 -0.15 -17.28
C LEU A 231 3.05 -0.98 -18.45
N VAL A 232 2.39 -0.86 -19.58
CA VAL A 232 2.68 -1.68 -20.77
C VAL A 232 3.16 -0.82 -21.94
N GLY A 233 2.47 0.29 -22.24
CA GLY A 233 2.86 1.23 -23.28
C GLY A 233 3.46 2.50 -22.68
N LEU A 234 4.54 2.99 -23.25
CA LEU A 234 5.22 4.24 -22.90
C LEU A 234 4.83 5.35 -23.88
N PRO A 235 5.05 6.63 -23.54
CA PRO A 235 4.75 7.76 -24.41
C PRO A 235 5.31 7.60 -25.83
N GLY A 236 4.48 7.95 -26.83
CA GLY A 236 4.83 7.90 -28.24
C GLY A 236 4.75 6.54 -28.93
N GLU A 237 4.48 5.45 -28.18
CA GLU A 237 4.49 4.08 -28.69
C GLU A 237 3.14 3.64 -29.27
N GLU A 238 3.19 2.73 -30.25
CA GLU A 238 2.03 1.94 -30.67
C GLU A 238 1.95 0.64 -29.90
N VAL A 239 0.82 0.41 -29.22
CA VAL A 239 0.57 -0.81 -28.43
C VAL A 239 -0.43 -1.70 -29.15
N VAL A 240 -0.04 -2.97 -29.37
CA VAL A 240 -0.91 -4.02 -29.92
C VAL A 240 -0.83 -5.28 -29.07
N ILE A 241 -1.98 -5.83 -28.69
CA ILE A 241 -2.09 -7.14 -28.04
C ILE A 241 -2.44 -8.15 -29.12
N ARG A 242 -1.57 -9.13 -29.32
CA ARG A 242 -1.74 -10.21 -30.29
C ARG A 242 -1.27 -11.54 -29.72
N ASP A 243 -2.07 -12.58 -29.86
CA ASP A 243 -1.79 -13.92 -29.34
C ASP A 243 -1.39 -13.92 -27.86
N GLY A 244 -2.11 -13.12 -27.05
CA GLY A 244 -1.88 -12.96 -25.62
C GLY A 244 -0.64 -12.17 -25.23
N ALA A 245 0.18 -11.77 -26.19
CA ALA A 245 1.42 -11.02 -25.97
C ALA A 245 1.27 -9.53 -26.36
N VAL A 246 2.06 -8.69 -25.70
CA VAL A 246 2.18 -7.26 -25.99
C VAL A 246 3.20 -7.04 -27.11
N TRP A 247 2.84 -6.24 -28.09
CA TRP A 247 3.69 -5.77 -29.17
C TRP A 247 3.78 -4.26 -29.11
N ILE A 248 4.98 -3.74 -29.23
CA ILE A 248 5.27 -2.30 -29.24
C ILE A 248 5.98 -1.98 -30.55
N ASP A 249 5.46 -1.04 -31.30
CA ASP A 249 6.00 -0.61 -32.59
C ASP A 249 6.30 -1.82 -33.52
N GLY A 250 5.40 -2.80 -33.52
CA GLY A 250 5.53 -4.03 -34.29
C GLY A 250 6.48 -5.09 -33.70
N ALA A 251 7.14 -4.84 -32.57
CA ALA A 251 8.06 -5.78 -31.92
C ALA A 251 7.43 -6.43 -30.68
N LYS A 252 7.44 -7.79 -30.64
CA LYS A 252 6.96 -8.54 -29.49
C LYS A 252 7.80 -8.26 -28.25
N GLN A 253 7.16 -7.86 -27.15
CA GLN A 253 7.82 -7.60 -25.88
C GLN A 253 8.04 -8.89 -25.09
N GLN A 254 9.22 -8.99 -24.46
CA GLN A 254 9.53 -10.09 -23.54
C GLN A 254 9.00 -9.77 -22.15
N LEU A 255 8.30 -10.74 -21.56
CA LEU A 255 7.89 -10.64 -20.16
C LEU A 255 9.08 -10.86 -19.24
N PRO A 256 9.21 -10.07 -18.16
CA PRO A 256 10.10 -10.42 -17.06
C PRO A 256 9.81 -11.82 -16.50
N GLU A 257 10.84 -12.49 -15.96
CA GLU A 257 10.71 -13.88 -15.47
C GLU A 257 9.56 -14.06 -14.46
N HIS A 258 9.37 -13.10 -13.58
CA HIS A 258 8.31 -13.12 -12.56
C HIS A 258 6.89 -12.93 -13.11
N LEU A 259 6.73 -12.58 -14.40
CA LEU A 259 5.46 -12.45 -15.12
C LEU A 259 5.27 -13.58 -16.14
N ARG A 260 6.12 -14.60 -16.09
CA ARG A 260 6.04 -15.72 -17.00
C ARG A 260 4.68 -16.41 -16.88
N GLY A 261 4.00 -16.58 -18.01
CA GLY A 261 2.65 -17.13 -18.07
C GLY A 261 1.54 -16.07 -18.17
N LEU A 262 1.85 -14.79 -17.92
CA LEU A 262 0.88 -13.71 -18.09
C LEU A 262 0.41 -13.63 -19.55
N ASN A 263 -0.90 -13.64 -19.74
CA ASN A 263 -1.54 -13.67 -21.04
C ASN A 263 -2.69 -12.65 -21.08
N TYR A 264 -2.67 -11.76 -22.06
CA TYR A 264 -3.68 -10.72 -22.21
C TYR A 264 -4.74 -11.09 -23.23
N ILE A 265 -5.99 -11.20 -22.81
CA ILE A 265 -7.11 -11.50 -23.69
C ILE A 265 -7.52 -10.27 -24.49
N THR A 266 -8.00 -10.51 -25.73
CA THR A 266 -8.50 -9.48 -26.66
C THR A 266 -10.00 -9.62 -26.97
N LYS A 267 -10.68 -10.54 -26.29
CA LYS A 267 -12.13 -10.73 -26.37
C LYS A 267 -12.71 -11.01 -24.99
N ILE A 268 -13.79 -10.31 -24.66
CA ILE A 268 -14.61 -10.54 -23.47
C ILE A 268 -16.04 -10.73 -23.96
N GLU A 269 -16.67 -11.87 -23.66
CA GLU A 269 -17.96 -12.31 -24.25
C GLU A 269 -19.10 -11.31 -24.14
N HIS A 270 -19.10 -10.46 -23.11
CA HIS A 270 -20.18 -9.49 -22.85
C HIS A 270 -19.78 -8.03 -23.11
N PHE A 271 -18.60 -7.81 -23.68
CA PHE A 271 -18.13 -6.47 -24.03
C PHE A 271 -18.39 -6.25 -25.53
N LEU A 272 -19.33 -5.35 -25.84
CA LEU A 272 -19.82 -5.14 -27.22
C LEU A 272 -18.99 -4.11 -28.01
N GLU A 273 -18.21 -3.28 -27.33
CA GLU A 273 -17.38 -2.28 -27.98
C GLU A 273 -16.01 -2.84 -28.40
N PRO A 274 -15.38 -2.25 -29.42
CA PRO A 274 -14.04 -2.62 -29.83
C PRO A 274 -13.04 -2.33 -28.70
N MET A 275 -12.27 -3.34 -28.30
CA MET A 275 -11.20 -3.19 -27.32
C MET A 275 -10.01 -2.46 -27.92
N SER A 276 -9.53 -1.41 -27.24
CA SER A 276 -8.31 -0.70 -27.63
C SER A 276 -7.06 -1.53 -27.43
N GLY A 277 -6.03 -1.29 -28.23
CA GLY A 277 -4.79 -2.06 -28.19
C GLY A 277 -4.92 -3.46 -28.82
N THR A 278 -5.93 -3.73 -29.64
CA THR A 278 -6.03 -4.97 -30.42
C THR A 278 -5.43 -4.79 -31.82
N VAL A 279 -5.28 -5.86 -32.58
CA VAL A 279 -4.80 -5.80 -33.99
C VAL A 279 -5.71 -4.94 -34.87
N GLU A 280 -7.02 -4.97 -34.60
CA GLU A 280 -8.03 -4.20 -35.31
C GLU A 280 -8.09 -2.74 -34.89
N PHE A 281 -7.76 -2.48 -33.63
CA PHE A 281 -7.79 -1.14 -33.00
C PHE A 281 -6.51 -0.89 -32.21
N PRO A 282 -5.35 -0.69 -32.88
CA PRO A 282 -4.08 -0.36 -32.24
C PRO A 282 -4.20 0.89 -31.36
N ALA A 283 -3.48 0.93 -30.26
CA ALA A 283 -3.43 2.09 -29.37
C ALA A 283 -2.17 2.90 -29.67
N GLN A 284 -2.32 4.02 -30.37
CA GLN A 284 -1.24 4.97 -30.63
C GLN A 284 -1.19 6.00 -29.49
N LEU A 285 -0.11 6.00 -28.72
CA LEU A 285 0.06 6.89 -27.56
C LEU A 285 0.68 8.23 -27.98
N ALA A 286 0.19 9.31 -27.39
CA ALA A 286 0.85 10.61 -27.48
C ALA A 286 2.10 10.66 -26.57
N GLU A 287 2.88 11.76 -26.67
CA GLU A 287 4.14 11.95 -25.91
C GLU A 287 3.95 12.09 -24.38
N ASP A 288 2.72 12.16 -23.91
CA ASP A 288 2.33 12.31 -22.53
C ASP A 288 1.31 11.23 -22.09
N GLU A 289 1.21 10.13 -22.82
CA GLU A 289 0.24 9.07 -22.60
C GLU A 289 0.90 7.72 -22.27
N TYR A 290 0.30 7.01 -21.30
CA TYR A 290 0.64 5.64 -20.95
C TYR A 290 -0.50 4.67 -21.29
N PHE A 291 -0.16 3.41 -21.58
CA PHE A 291 -1.12 2.31 -21.72
C PHE A 291 -0.92 1.29 -20.60
N VAL A 292 -1.99 0.91 -19.91
CA VAL A 292 -1.92 0.05 -18.74
C VAL A 292 -2.84 -1.16 -18.86
N LEU A 293 -2.41 -2.29 -18.28
CA LEU A 293 -3.17 -3.54 -18.24
C LEU A 293 -3.22 -4.10 -16.82
N GLY A 294 -4.29 -4.82 -16.51
CA GLY A 294 -4.37 -5.59 -15.28
C GLY A 294 -3.84 -7.00 -15.46
N ASP A 295 -3.17 -7.53 -14.44
CA ASP A 295 -2.60 -8.89 -14.48
C ASP A 295 -3.69 -9.99 -14.49
N PHE A 296 -4.89 -9.72 -13.93
CA PHE A 296 -6.07 -10.57 -14.11
C PHE A 296 -6.84 -10.12 -15.35
N SER A 297 -6.33 -10.54 -16.50
CA SER A 297 -6.70 -9.99 -17.80
C SER A 297 -8.21 -9.99 -18.10
N SER A 298 -8.94 -11.03 -17.71
CA SER A 298 -10.39 -11.17 -17.93
C SER A 298 -11.25 -10.41 -16.92
N ARG A 299 -10.66 -9.94 -15.81
CA ARG A 299 -11.35 -9.25 -14.69
C ARG A 299 -10.83 -7.84 -14.44
N SER A 300 -10.08 -7.28 -15.39
CA SER A 300 -9.53 -5.93 -15.29
C SER A 300 -10.28 -4.94 -16.19
N LYS A 301 -10.75 -3.83 -15.62
CA LYS A 301 -11.20 -2.65 -16.36
C LYS A 301 -10.00 -1.73 -16.58
N ASP A 302 -9.22 -2.00 -17.61
CA ASP A 302 -7.97 -1.32 -17.96
C ASP A 302 -8.06 -0.54 -19.28
N SER A 303 -6.96 -0.08 -19.82
CA SER A 303 -6.86 0.71 -21.07
C SER A 303 -7.61 0.11 -22.25
N ARG A 304 -7.82 -1.19 -22.28
CA ARG A 304 -8.58 -1.86 -23.34
C ARG A 304 -10.06 -1.52 -23.32
N LEU A 305 -10.61 -1.19 -22.15
CA LEU A 305 -12.06 -1.18 -21.87
C LEU A 305 -12.61 0.18 -21.48
N TRP A 306 -11.80 1.22 -21.46
CA TRP A 306 -12.29 2.56 -21.12
C TRP A 306 -13.06 3.18 -22.31
N TYR A 307 -14.07 3.99 -21.98
CA TYR A 307 -15.01 4.55 -22.96
C TYR A 307 -14.66 5.97 -23.39
N GLU A 308 -14.32 6.83 -22.44
CA GLU A 308 -14.14 8.27 -22.68
C GLU A 308 -12.69 8.73 -22.52
N GLY A 309 -11.98 8.19 -21.54
CA GLY A 309 -10.64 8.63 -21.16
C GLY A 309 -10.61 10.00 -20.46
N ALA A 310 -9.41 10.58 -20.36
CA ALA A 310 -9.25 11.93 -19.81
C ALA A 310 -9.49 12.99 -20.89
N PRO A 311 -10.02 14.19 -20.52
CA PRO A 311 -10.22 15.27 -21.47
C PRO A 311 -8.94 15.65 -22.23
N GLY A 312 -9.00 15.63 -23.57
CA GLY A 312 -7.89 15.96 -24.43
C GLY A 312 -6.91 14.82 -24.72
N HIS A 313 -7.16 13.63 -24.19
CA HIS A 313 -6.33 12.44 -24.38
C HIS A 313 -7.10 11.30 -25.06
N SER A 314 -6.37 10.30 -25.51
CA SER A 314 -6.93 9.07 -26.09
C SER A 314 -7.77 8.34 -25.03
N LYS A 315 -8.90 7.73 -25.44
CA LYS A 315 -9.81 7.06 -24.48
C LYS A 315 -9.14 5.95 -23.66
N TYR A 316 -8.11 5.33 -24.21
CA TYR A 316 -7.34 4.23 -23.60
C TYR A 316 -6.12 4.70 -22.78
N ALA A 317 -5.87 6.00 -22.73
CA ALA A 317 -4.63 6.53 -22.19
C ALA A 317 -4.73 6.94 -20.72
N VAL A 318 -3.64 6.76 -20.00
CA VAL A 318 -3.38 7.42 -18.73
C VAL A 318 -2.45 8.60 -19.01
N PRO A 319 -2.89 9.84 -18.81
CA PRO A 319 -2.02 11.01 -18.93
C PRO A 319 -0.86 10.97 -17.93
N THR A 320 0.30 11.47 -18.31
CA THR A 320 1.49 11.51 -17.43
C THR A 320 1.26 12.29 -16.14
N ASP A 321 0.45 13.35 -16.17
CA ASP A 321 0.07 14.13 -14.99
C ASP A 321 -0.92 13.39 -14.06
N HIS A 322 -1.55 12.30 -14.52
CA HIS A 322 -2.37 11.41 -13.70
C HIS A 322 -1.54 10.41 -12.89
N LEU A 323 -0.25 10.27 -13.15
CA LEU A 323 0.62 9.33 -12.44
C LEU A 323 0.85 9.81 -11.00
N ASP A 324 0.43 9.00 -10.02
CA ASP A 324 0.66 9.27 -8.59
C ASP A 324 1.93 8.58 -8.05
N GLY A 325 2.40 7.50 -8.68
CA GLY A 325 3.66 6.85 -8.29
C GLY A 325 3.84 5.43 -8.80
N ILE A 326 5.00 4.86 -8.52
CA ILE A 326 5.40 3.51 -8.93
C ILE A 326 5.40 2.60 -7.70
N VAL A 327 4.70 1.47 -7.78
CA VAL A 327 4.63 0.49 -6.69
C VAL A 327 6.01 -0.12 -6.47
N THR A 328 6.54 0.02 -5.26
CA THR A 328 7.85 -0.50 -4.89
C THR A 328 7.80 -1.66 -3.93
N HIS A 329 6.81 -1.68 -3.04
CA HIS A 329 6.69 -2.70 -1.99
C HIS A 329 5.22 -3.08 -1.75
N THR A 330 5.00 -4.37 -1.44
CA THR A 330 3.87 -4.81 -0.62
C THR A 330 4.38 -4.94 0.81
N TYR A 331 3.77 -4.23 1.78
CA TYR A 331 4.21 -4.26 3.18
C TYR A 331 3.23 -4.98 4.11
N TRP A 332 2.03 -5.27 3.64
CA TRP A 332 1.02 -6.00 4.39
C TRP A 332 0.17 -6.87 3.43
N PRO A 333 -0.24 -8.08 3.84
CA PRO A 333 0.11 -8.78 5.09
C PRO A 333 1.59 -9.20 5.11
N PRO A 334 2.20 -9.46 6.30
CA PRO A 334 3.63 -9.82 6.40
C PRO A 334 4.03 -11.05 5.59
N SER A 335 3.11 -12.01 5.42
CA SER A 335 3.30 -13.22 4.59
C SER A 335 3.47 -12.91 3.10
N ARG A 336 3.05 -11.73 2.65
CA ARG A 336 3.16 -11.26 1.27
C ARG A 336 4.12 -10.08 1.10
N TRP A 337 4.96 -9.84 2.11
CA TRP A 337 5.96 -8.79 2.01
C TRP A 337 6.90 -9.02 0.82
N ARG A 338 6.96 -8.06 -0.09
CA ARG A 338 7.72 -8.17 -1.34
C ARG A 338 8.22 -6.81 -1.80
N VAL A 339 9.40 -6.81 -2.39
CA VAL A 339 10.00 -5.66 -3.08
C VAL A 339 9.91 -5.90 -4.58
N PHE A 340 9.41 -4.93 -5.32
CA PHE A 340 9.27 -5.02 -6.77
C PHE A 340 10.38 -4.25 -7.50
N ARG A 341 10.84 -3.12 -6.91
CA ARG A 341 11.84 -2.26 -7.53
C ARG A 341 12.75 -1.54 -6.52
#